data_27bdcfd0555a712823faeab7b7179975
#
_entry.id   27bdcfd0555a712823faeab7b7179975
#
_cell.length_a   1.000
_cell.length_b   1.000
_cell.length_c   1.000
_cell.angle_alpha   90.00
_cell.angle_beta   90.00
_cell.angle_gamma   90.00
#
_symmetry.space_group_name_H-M   'P 1'
#
loop_
_entity.id
_entity.type
_entity.pdbx_description
1 polymer ?
#
loop_
_entity_poly.entity_id
_entity_poly.type
_entity_poly.pdbx_seq_one_letter_code
_entity_poly.pdbx_strand_id
1 'polypeptide(L)'
;MDYKVADLSLADFGRREIRLAEHEMPGLMAVREEYAAAQPLRGAKIMGSLHMTIQTAVLIETLVDLGADVRWVSCNIFSTQDHAAAAVVVGRDGTADDPKGVPVFAWKGETLEEYWWCTDQALQWPDGTGPNMILDDGGDATMLVLKGAEYEKAGAVPTATEEDPEEWGVILDTLRRTIAEKPGRWTETAAGIKGVTEETTTGVHRLYEMAKAGTLAFPAINVNDSVTKSKFDNKYGCRHSVIDGLNRATDVLIGGKVAVVCGYGDVGKGCADALRGQGARVIVTEIDPICALQAAMDGFQVTTLEDVVDIADIFVTTTGNFNIITADHMSRMKHQAIVSNIGHFDNEIDMAGLAKISGIEKIEIKPQVHEWRFPDGHSILVLAEGRLMNLGCATGHPSFVMSNSFTNQVIAQIELFTKTDEYPIGVYVLPKHLDEKVARLHLDALGVKLTELTKEQAAYIGVHVEGPYKPDHYRY
;
A
#
# COMPACT_ATOMS: atom_id res chain seq x y z
N MET A 1 -25.90 -10.49 -2.72
CA MET A 1 -24.54 -10.10 -2.34
C MET A 1 -24.59 -8.70 -1.76
N ASP A 2 -23.96 -8.47 -0.65
CA ASP A 2 -23.81 -7.14 -0.04
C ASP A 2 -22.55 -6.46 -0.59
N TYR A 3 -22.61 -5.18 -0.87
CA TYR A 3 -21.50 -4.35 -1.37
C TYR A 3 -21.85 -2.86 -1.26
N LYS A 4 -20.86 -2.00 -1.33
CA LYS A 4 -21.06 -0.56 -1.51
C LYS A 4 -19.92 0.03 -2.35
N VAL A 5 -20.24 0.47 -3.55
CA VAL A 5 -19.33 1.12 -4.50
C VAL A 5 -20.00 2.37 -5.09
N ALA A 6 -19.25 3.24 -5.74
CA ALA A 6 -19.77 4.50 -6.25
C ALA A 6 -20.84 4.30 -7.34
N ASP A 7 -20.55 3.52 -8.38
CA ASP A 7 -21.43 3.36 -9.54
C ASP A 7 -21.15 2.07 -10.31
N LEU A 8 -22.07 1.12 -10.31
CA LEU A 8 -21.94 -0.14 -11.05
C LEU A 8 -21.95 0.03 -12.57
N SER A 9 -22.44 1.14 -13.09
CA SER A 9 -22.44 1.41 -14.55
C SER A 9 -21.02 1.52 -15.13
N LEU A 10 -20.01 1.73 -14.27
CA LEU A 10 -18.60 1.79 -14.65
C LEU A 10 -17.97 0.40 -14.87
N ALA A 11 -18.68 -0.69 -14.60
CA ALA A 11 -18.13 -2.05 -14.60
C ALA A 11 -17.54 -2.46 -15.97
N ASP A 12 -18.20 -2.12 -17.08
CA ASP A 12 -17.70 -2.44 -18.42
C ASP A 12 -16.38 -1.74 -18.74
N PHE A 13 -16.22 -0.51 -18.29
CA PHE A 13 -14.96 0.22 -18.42
C PHE A 13 -13.88 -0.46 -17.58
N GLY A 14 -14.17 -0.73 -16.30
CA GLY A 14 -13.25 -1.45 -15.42
C GLY A 14 -12.84 -2.81 -15.97
N ARG A 15 -13.78 -3.57 -16.54
CA ARG A 15 -13.49 -4.88 -17.14
C ARG A 15 -12.51 -4.79 -18.31
N ARG A 16 -12.59 -3.75 -19.14
CA ARG A 16 -11.63 -3.54 -20.22
C ARG A 16 -10.24 -3.24 -19.70
N GLU A 17 -10.13 -2.41 -18.67
CA GLU A 17 -8.84 -2.09 -18.06
C GLU A 17 -8.24 -3.28 -17.30
N ILE A 18 -9.07 -4.10 -16.62
CA ILE A 18 -8.61 -5.35 -15.99
C ILE A 18 -7.96 -6.27 -17.01
N ARG A 19 -8.56 -6.45 -18.20
CA ARG A 19 -7.97 -7.27 -19.28
C ARG A 19 -6.63 -6.72 -19.76
N LEU A 20 -6.49 -5.40 -19.82
CA LEU A 20 -5.22 -4.76 -20.15
C LEU A 20 -4.17 -5.05 -19.06
N ALA A 21 -4.56 -4.91 -17.80
CA ALA A 21 -3.69 -5.19 -16.66
C ALA A 21 -3.26 -6.67 -16.60
N GLU A 22 -4.17 -7.62 -16.85
CA GLU A 22 -3.85 -9.06 -16.90
C GLU A 22 -2.72 -9.35 -17.90
N HIS A 23 -2.71 -8.70 -19.06
CA HIS A 23 -1.62 -8.82 -20.05
C HIS A 23 -0.27 -8.33 -19.50
N GLU A 24 -0.28 -7.31 -18.66
CA GLU A 24 0.90 -6.70 -18.07
C GLU A 24 1.30 -7.31 -16.70
N MET A 25 0.60 -8.36 -16.25
CA MET A 25 0.82 -9.00 -14.95
C MET A 25 1.20 -10.49 -15.08
N PRO A 26 2.31 -10.80 -15.80
CA PRO A 26 2.62 -12.18 -16.22
C PRO A 26 2.86 -13.13 -15.04
N GLY A 27 3.49 -12.69 -13.97
CA GLY A 27 3.76 -13.54 -12.81
C GLY A 27 2.48 -13.91 -12.06
N LEU A 28 1.57 -12.94 -11.87
CA LEU A 28 0.28 -13.18 -11.22
C LEU A 28 -0.60 -14.10 -12.06
N MET A 29 -0.63 -13.90 -13.39
CA MET A 29 -1.40 -14.77 -14.30
C MET A 29 -0.82 -16.18 -14.35
N ALA A 30 0.50 -16.34 -14.31
CA ALA A 30 1.14 -17.65 -14.25
C ALA A 30 0.81 -18.41 -12.95
N VAL A 31 0.77 -17.73 -11.80
CA VAL A 31 0.35 -18.33 -10.53
C VAL A 31 -1.13 -18.72 -10.56
N ARG A 32 -1.99 -17.88 -11.15
CA ARG A 32 -3.41 -18.19 -11.34
C ARG A 32 -3.55 -19.50 -12.14
N GLU A 33 -2.84 -19.64 -13.25
CA GLU A 33 -2.88 -20.85 -14.09
C GLU A 33 -2.32 -22.08 -13.35
N GLU A 34 -1.18 -21.93 -12.68
CA GLU A 34 -0.50 -23.02 -11.97
C GLU A 34 -1.38 -23.64 -10.87
N TYR A 35 -2.08 -22.79 -10.10
CA TYR A 35 -2.82 -23.25 -8.93
C TYR A 35 -4.34 -23.37 -9.11
N ALA A 36 -4.91 -22.91 -10.23
CA ALA A 36 -6.36 -22.91 -10.45
C ALA A 36 -7.00 -24.31 -10.29
N ALA A 37 -6.38 -25.35 -10.82
CA ALA A 37 -6.90 -26.72 -10.74
C ALA A 37 -6.84 -27.30 -9.31
N ALA A 38 -5.81 -26.97 -8.54
CA ALA A 38 -5.59 -27.47 -7.18
C ALA A 38 -6.45 -26.72 -6.15
N GLN A 39 -6.81 -25.48 -6.43
CA GLN A 39 -7.57 -24.59 -5.55
C GLN A 39 -7.07 -24.59 -4.10
N PRO A 40 -5.80 -24.21 -3.85
CA PRO A 40 -5.18 -24.31 -2.52
C PRO A 40 -5.82 -23.41 -1.47
N LEU A 41 -6.58 -22.39 -1.88
CA LEU A 41 -7.30 -21.47 -1.00
C LEU A 41 -8.76 -21.88 -0.77
N ARG A 42 -9.18 -23.08 -1.15
CA ARG A 42 -10.53 -23.54 -0.87
C ARG A 42 -10.81 -23.57 0.65
N GLY A 43 -11.83 -22.82 1.07
CA GLY A 43 -12.19 -22.63 2.48
C GLY A 43 -11.47 -21.45 3.15
N ALA A 44 -10.60 -20.74 2.43
CA ALA A 44 -10.09 -19.46 2.88
C ALA A 44 -11.17 -18.39 2.74
N LYS A 45 -11.46 -17.67 3.83
CA LYS A 45 -12.25 -16.45 3.88
C LYS A 45 -11.29 -15.28 4.02
N ILE A 46 -10.96 -14.62 2.91
CA ILE A 46 -9.94 -13.57 2.87
C ILE A 46 -10.62 -12.20 2.93
N MET A 47 -10.34 -11.46 3.99
CA MET A 47 -10.61 -10.02 4.04
C MET A 47 -9.41 -9.28 3.50
N GLY A 48 -9.57 -8.57 2.38
CA GLY A 48 -8.54 -7.73 1.81
C GLY A 48 -8.76 -6.24 2.14
N SER A 49 -7.72 -5.60 2.64
CA SER A 49 -7.64 -4.16 2.90
C SER A 49 -6.42 -3.61 2.17
N LEU A 50 -6.59 -3.35 0.89
CA LEU A 50 -5.55 -2.85 0.01
C LEU A 50 -6.18 -2.00 -1.11
N HIS A 51 -5.46 -0.99 -1.59
CA HIS A 51 -5.93 -0.03 -2.61
C HIS A 51 -6.78 -0.69 -3.70
N MET A 52 -8.05 -0.30 -3.84
CA MET A 52 -8.97 -0.90 -4.81
C MET A 52 -8.72 -0.37 -6.23
N THR A 53 -7.61 -0.79 -6.81
CA THR A 53 -7.17 -0.42 -8.16
C THR A 53 -7.48 -1.51 -9.18
N ILE A 54 -7.25 -1.22 -10.45
CA ILE A 54 -7.35 -2.21 -11.54
C ILE A 54 -6.42 -3.41 -11.29
N GLN A 55 -5.21 -3.19 -10.82
CA GLN A 55 -4.26 -4.27 -10.52
C GLN A 55 -4.77 -5.14 -9.36
N THR A 56 -5.36 -4.52 -8.35
CA THR A 56 -5.99 -5.21 -7.23
C THR A 56 -7.20 -6.05 -7.66
N ALA A 57 -7.95 -5.61 -8.67
CA ALA A 57 -9.01 -6.42 -9.25
C ALA A 57 -8.46 -7.74 -9.83
N VAL A 58 -7.29 -7.72 -10.48
CA VAL A 58 -6.62 -8.93 -10.97
C VAL A 58 -6.19 -9.85 -9.81
N LEU A 59 -5.69 -9.27 -8.70
CA LEU A 59 -5.37 -10.01 -7.48
C LEU A 59 -6.60 -10.68 -6.89
N ILE A 60 -7.69 -9.95 -6.68
CA ILE A 60 -8.94 -10.46 -6.13
C ILE A 60 -9.47 -11.64 -6.95
N GLU A 61 -9.54 -11.47 -8.27
CA GLU A 61 -10.00 -12.54 -9.17
C GLU A 61 -9.06 -13.73 -9.17
N THR A 62 -7.76 -13.54 -8.98
CA THR A 62 -6.80 -14.63 -8.81
C THR A 62 -7.08 -15.40 -7.53
N LEU A 63 -7.27 -14.74 -6.39
CA LEU A 63 -7.59 -15.40 -5.12
C LEU A 63 -8.89 -16.21 -5.22
N VAL A 64 -9.91 -15.69 -5.90
CA VAL A 64 -11.18 -16.40 -6.17
C VAL A 64 -10.95 -17.62 -7.05
N ASP A 65 -10.19 -17.50 -8.13
CA ASP A 65 -9.87 -18.63 -9.02
C ASP A 65 -9.10 -19.75 -8.28
N LEU A 66 -8.36 -19.40 -7.22
CA LEU A 66 -7.68 -20.34 -6.35
C LEU A 66 -8.56 -20.93 -5.23
N GLY A 67 -9.84 -20.58 -5.20
CA GLY A 67 -10.86 -21.16 -4.31
C GLY A 67 -11.21 -20.33 -3.07
N ALA A 68 -10.68 -19.12 -2.92
CA ALA A 68 -10.99 -18.26 -1.79
C ALA A 68 -12.39 -17.61 -1.89
N ASP A 69 -13.02 -17.40 -0.75
CA ASP A 69 -14.16 -16.51 -0.56
C ASP A 69 -13.61 -15.16 -0.08
N VAL A 70 -13.80 -14.10 -0.88
CA VAL A 70 -13.10 -12.82 -0.71
C VAL A 70 -14.08 -11.69 -0.45
N ARG A 71 -13.72 -10.76 0.46
CA ARG A 71 -14.36 -9.48 0.68
C ARG A 71 -13.28 -8.39 0.69
N TRP A 72 -13.57 -7.21 0.15
CA TRP A 72 -12.53 -6.22 -0.08
C TRP A 72 -12.90 -4.80 0.31
N VAL A 73 -11.90 -4.06 0.82
CA VAL A 73 -11.94 -2.61 1.04
C VAL A 73 -10.67 -1.96 0.51
N SER A 74 -10.68 -0.64 0.33
CA SER A 74 -9.45 0.11 0.11
C SER A 74 -8.77 0.44 1.45
N CYS A 75 -7.46 0.57 1.45
CA CYS A 75 -6.67 1.02 2.60
C CYS A 75 -6.36 2.53 2.59
N ASN A 76 -7.04 3.30 1.73
CA ASN A 76 -6.87 4.75 1.63
C ASN A 76 -8.12 5.39 0.99
N ILE A 77 -8.59 6.49 1.56
CA ILE A 77 -9.83 7.17 1.15
C ILE A 77 -9.80 7.76 -0.27
N PHE A 78 -8.62 7.94 -0.88
CA PHE A 78 -8.46 8.55 -2.21
C PHE A 78 -7.93 7.60 -3.28
N SER A 79 -7.60 6.36 -2.94
CA SER A 79 -6.90 5.45 -3.86
C SER A 79 -7.81 4.55 -4.69
N THR A 80 -9.09 4.44 -4.37
CA THR A 80 -10.03 3.60 -5.11
C THR A 80 -10.19 4.11 -6.55
N GLN A 81 -10.14 3.18 -7.50
CA GLN A 81 -10.62 3.37 -8.87
C GLN A 81 -12.05 2.83 -8.95
N ASP A 82 -13.04 3.71 -9.02
CA ASP A 82 -14.46 3.33 -8.92
C ASP A 82 -14.89 2.31 -9.99
N HIS A 83 -14.31 2.39 -11.18
CA HIS A 83 -14.55 1.42 -12.25
C HIS A 83 -13.93 0.05 -11.97
N ALA A 84 -12.82 -0.03 -11.22
CA ALA A 84 -12.25 -1.29 -10.76
C ALA A 84 -13.17 -1.94 -9.72
N ALA A 85 -13.62 -1.17 -8.72
CA ALA A 85 -14.55 -1.64 -7.70
C ALA A 85 -15.86 -2.14 -8.33
N ALA A 86 -16.43 -1.38 -9.27
CA ALA A 86 -17.63 -1.78 -10.01
C ALA A 86 -17.44 -3.09 -10.79
N ALA A 87 -16.33 -3.24 -11.50
CA ALA A 87 -16.05 -4.44 -12.29
C ALA A 87 -15.87 -5.69 -11.42
N VAL A 88 -15.25 -5.56 -10.24
CA VAL A 88 -15.09 -6.66 -9.28
C VAL A 88 -16.44 -7.07 -8.69
N VAL A 89 -17.29 -6.13 -8.33
CA VAL A 89 -18.64 -6.42 -7.80
C VAL A 89 -19.52 -7.09 -8.86
N VAL A 90 -19.53 -6.53 -10.06
CA VAL A 90 -20.32 -7.14 -11.17
C VAL A 90 -19.78 -8.54 -11.51
N GLY A 91 -18.47 -8.71 -11.52
CA GLY A 91 -17.82 -9.98 -11.85
C GLY A 91 -17.76 -10.26 -13.34
N ARG A 92 -17.16 -11.39 -13.70
CA ARG A 92 -16.98 -11.80 -15.11
C ARG A 92 -18.28 -12.20 -15.81
N ASP A 93 -19.22 -12.78 -15.06
CA ASP A 93 -20.47 -13.37 -15.56
C ASP A 93 -21.73 -12.66 -15.08
N GLY A 94 -21.59 -11.53 -14.39
CA GLY A 94 -22.68 -10.73 -13.85
C GLY A 94 -23.03 -9.51 -14.74
N THR A 95 -24.05 -8.80 -14.29
CA THR A 95 -24.44 -7.49 -14.84
C THR A 95 -24.64 -6.50 -13.69
N ALA A 96 -24.78 -5.23 -13.98
CA ALA A 96 -25.06 -4.22 -12.96
C ALA A 96 -26.37 -4.50 -12.18
N ASP A 97 -27.37 -5.11 -12.85
CA ASP A 97 -28.65 -5.51 -12.23
C ASP A 97 -28.59 -6.87 -11.48
N ASP A 98 -27.65 -7.73 -11.85
CA ASP A 98 -27.43 -9.05 -11.23
C ASP A 98 -25.92 -9.29 -11.02
N PRO A 99 -25.28 -8.62 -10.06
CA PRO A 99 -23.87 -8.74 -9.81
C PRO A 99 -23.50 -10.13 -9.22
N LYS A 100 -22.44 -10.74 -9.77
CA LYS A 100 -21.98 -12.11 -9.43
C LYS A 100 -20.50 -12.18 -9.04
N GLY A 101 -19.89 -11.05 -8.80
CA GLY A 101 -18.47 -10.99 -8.46
C GLY A 101 -18.20 -11.07 -6.95
N VAL A 102 -17.33 -10.22 -6.49
CA VAL A 102 -16.84 -10.19 -5.09
C VAL A 102 -17.43 -8.99 -4.36
N PRO A 103 -17.85 -9.12 -3.10
CA PRO A 103 -18.24 -7.99 -2.27
C PRO A 103 -17.10 -6.99 -2.08
N VAL A 104 -17.30 -5.75 -2.53
CA VAL A 104 -16.38 -4.62 -2.35
C VAL A 104 -17.10 -3.50 -1.64
N PHE A 105 -16.42 -2.90 -0.67
CA PHE A 105 -16.87 -1.70 0.05
C PHE A 105 -15.78 -0.64 -0.12
N ALA A 106 -15.83 0.12 -1.21
CA ALA A 106 -14.84 1.14 -1.51
C ALA A 106 -15.32 2.09 -2.61
N TRP A 107 -15.02 3.38 -2.45
CA TRP A 107 -15.15 4.41 -3.48
C TRP A 107 -14.11 5.51 -3.27
N LYS A 108 -13.83 6.27 -4.31
CA LYS A 108 -12.88 7.39 -4.20
C LYS A 108 -13.52 8.56 -3.48
N GLY A 109 -12.88 9.05 -2.42
CA GLY A 109 -13.34 10.18 -1.64
C GLY A 109 -14.24 9.81 -0.47
N GLU A 110 -14.03 8.65 0.13
CA GLU A 110 -14.64 8.27 1.41
C GLU A 110 -14.31 9.30 2.49
N THR A 111 -15.22 9.51 3.44
CA THR A 111 -14.87 10.14 4.73
C THR A 111 -14.19 9.12 5.64
N LEU A 112 -13.60 9.57 6.74
CA LEU A 112 -12.99 8.66 7.71
C LEU A 112 -14.02 7.69 8.32
N GLU A 113 -15.23 8.16 8.61
CA GLU A 113 -16.32 7.33 9.12
C GLU A 113 -16.76 6.27 8.09
N GLU A 114 -16.83 6.66 6.81
CA GLU A 114 -17.17 5.74 5.72
C GLU A 114 -16.07 4.69 5.53
N TYR A 115 -14.80 5.07 5.58
CA TYR A 115 -13.64 4.18 5.50
C TYR A 115 -13.67 3.09 6.59
N TRP A 116 -13.85 3.48 7.85
CA TRP A 116 -13.89 2.53 8.96
C TRP A 116 -15.19 1.72 8.99
N TRP A 117 -16.28 2.27 8.49
CA TRP A 117 -17.51 1.51 8.24
C TRP A 117 -17.28 0.44 7.16
N CYS A 118 -16.63 0.76 6.05
CA CYS A 118 -16.29 -0.18 4.99
C CYS A 118 -15.43 -1.32 5.52
N THR A 119 -14.41 -1.01 6.32
CA THR A 119 -13.53 -2.00 6.95
C THR A 119 -14.31 -2.94 7.86
N ASP A 120 -15.22 -2.41 8.68
CA ASP A 120 -16.13 -3.21 9.52
C ASP A 120 -17.03 -4.13 8.68
N GLN A 121 -17.60 -3.64 7.57
CA GLN A 121 -18.46 -4.45 6.71
C GLN A 121 -17.71 -5.62 6.04
N ALA A 122 -16.49 -5.40 5.57
CA ALA A 122 -15.71 -6.44 4.92
C ALA A 122 -15.22 -7.53 5.90
N LEU A 123 -15.16 -7.23 7.20
CA LEU A 123 -14.85 -8.18 8.26
C LEU A 123 -16.05 -9.06 8.67
N GLN A 124 -17.19 -8.98 7.96
CA GLN A 124 -18.42 -9.72 8.28
C GLN A 124 -18.88 -10.53 7.08
N TRP A 125 -19.03 -11.84 7.26
CA TRP A 125 -19.65 -12.72 6.27
C TRP A 125 -21.16 -12.86 6.50
N PRO A 126 -21.95 -13.11 5.46
CA PRO A 126 -23.42 -13.27 5.58
C PRO A 126 -23.86 -14.41 6.49
N ASP A 127 -23.00 -15.41 6.70
CA ASP A 127 -23.24 -16.54 7.62
C ASP A 127 -22.97 -16.17 9.09
N GLY A 128 -22.62 -14.92 9.36
CA GLY A 128 -22.35 -14.42 10.70
C GLY A 128 -20.94 -14.68 11.21
N THR A 129 -20.06 -15.28 10.39
CA THR A 129 -18.63 -15.48 10.74
C THR A 129 -17.77 -14.29 10.32
N GLY A 130 -16.50 -14.30 10.72
CA GLY A 130 -15.47 -13.41 10.23
C GLY A 130 -14.54 -14.06 9.22
N PRO A 131 -13.49 -13.36 8.77
CA PRO A 131 -12.43 -13.92 7.94
C PRO A 131 -11.60 -14.93 8.72
N ASN A 132 -10.94 -15.82 7.99
CA ASN A 132 -9.89 -16.66 8.54
C ASN A 132 -8.50 -16.33 7.98
N MET A 133 -8.43 -15.39 7.04
CA MET A 133 -7.20 -14.81 6.50
C MET A 133 -7.38 -13.31 6.29
N ILE A 134 -6.32 -12.55 6.48
CA ILE A 134 -6.27 -11.12 6.16
C ILE A 134 -5.16 -10.88 5.12
N LEU A 135 -5.43 -10.04 4.14
CA LEU A 135 -4.46 -9.42 3.26
C LEU A 135 -4.51 -7.92 3.50
N ASP A 136 -3.51 -7.37 4.15
CA ASP A 136 -3.50 -5.99 4.66
C ASP A 136 -2.43 -5.14 3.98
N ASP A 137 -2.68 -3.84 3.94
CA ASP A 137 -1.75 -2.83 3.45
C ASP A 137 -1.81 -1.60 4.37
N GLY A 138 -0.89 -1.56 5.32
CA GLY A 138 -0.82 -0.58 6.40
C GLY A 138 -1.29 -1.10 7.76
N GLY A 139 -1.88 -2.29 7.81
CA GLY A 139 -2.25 -2.97 9.05
C GLY A 139 -3.53 -2.47 9.70
N ASP A 140 -4.40 -1.75 8.97
CA ASP A 140 -5.62 -1.17 9.55
C ASP A 140 -6.67 -2.24 9.88
N ALA A 141 -6.89 -3.21 9.01
CA ALA A 141 -7.81 -4.31 9.28
C ALA A 141 -7.31 -5.18 10.45
N THR A 142 -6.03 -5.49 10.46
CA THR A 142 -5.36 -6.22 11.54
C THR A 142 -5.50 -5.49 12.88
N MET A 143 -5.22 -4.19 12.90
CA MET A 143 -5.32 -3.35 14.09
C MET A 143 -6.76 -3.30 14.61
N LEU A 144 -7.74 -3.12 13.72
CA LEU A 144 -9.15 -3.05 14.11
C LEU A 144 -9.61 -4.35 14.79
N VAL A 145 -9.24 -5.52 14.25
CA VAL A 145 -9.55 -6.83 14.83
C VAL A 145 -8.90 -7.01 16.20
N LEU A 146 -7.60 -6.70 16.33
CA LEU A 146 -6.87 -6.90 17.58
C LEU A 146 -7.32 -5.91 18.66
N LYS A 147 -7.57 -4.65 18.34
CA LYS A 147 -8.11 -3.65 19.27
C LYS A 147 -9.55 -3.97 19.67
N GLY A 148 -10.36 -4.45 18.74
CA GLY A 148 -11.71 -4.93 19.03
C GLY A 148 -11.69 -6.05 20.08
N ALA A 149 -10.86 -7.08 19.88
CA ALA A 149 -10.71 -8.18 20.82
C ALA A 149 -10.13 -7.73 22.18
N GLU A 150 -9.19 -6.78 22.18
CA GLU A 150 -8.63 -6.18 23.39
C GLU A 150 -9.72 -5.50 24.22
N TYR A 151 -10.54 -4.63 23.58
CA TYR A 151 -11.55 -3.85 24.27
C TYR A 151 -12.78 -4.68 24.68
N GLU A 152 -13.12 -5.72 23.93
CA GLU A 152 -14.13 -6.70 24.36
C GLU A 152 -13.69 -7.41 25.65
N LYS A 153 -12.43 -7.85 25.72
CA LYS A 153 -11.87 -8.47 26.92
C LYS A 153 -11.82 -7.50 28.10
N ALA A 154 -11.48 -6.24 27.85
CA ALA A 154 -11.44 -5.20 28.88
C ALA A 154 -12.83 -4.78 29.36
N GLY A 155 -13.88 -5.06 28.57
CA GLY A 155 -15.27 -4.64 28.85
C GLY A 155 -15.49 -3.14 28.68
N ALA A 156 -14.56 -2.40 28.08
CA ALA A 156 -14.65 -0.97 27.86
C ALA A 156 -13.80 -0.52 26.65
N VAL A 157 -14.34 0.41 25.86
CA VAL A 157 -13.62 1.12 24.81
C VAL A 157 -13.18 2.48 25.34
N PRO A 158 -11.90 2.86 25.26
CA PRO A 158 -11.42 4.16 25.74
C PRO A 158 -12.06 5.32 24.97
N THR A 159 -11.95 6.53 25.51
CA THR A 159 -12.37 7.76 24.81
C THR A 159 -11.11 8.44 24.26
N ALA A 160 -11.19 8.94 23.02
CA ALA A 160 -10.12 9.74 22.43
C ALA A 160 -9.94 11.04 23.22
N THR A 161 -8.70 11.51 23.29
CA THR A 161 -8.30 12.78 23.92
C THR A 161 -8.12 13.85 22.85
N GLU A 162 -7.97 15.11 23.26
CA GLU A 162 -7.68 16.23 22.34
C GLU A 162 -6.30 16.12 21.65
N GLU A 163 -5.41 15.27 22.17
CA GLU A 163 -4.08 15.02 21.63
C GLU A 163 -4.08 13.90 20.56
N ASP A 164 -5.14 13.08 20.53
CA ASP A 164 -5.26 11.98 19.57
C ASP A 164 -5.65 12.51 18.17
N PRO A 165 -5.19 11.85 17.09
CA PRO A 165 -5.68 12.13 15.75
C PRO A 165 -7.20 11.94 15.64
N GLU A 166 -7.87 12.74 14.80
CA GLU A 166 -9.31 12.64 14.52
C GLU A 166 -9.72 11.21 14.15
N GLU A 167 -8.92 10.56 13.31
CA GLU A 167 -9.15 9.18 12.85
C GLU A 167 -9.22 8.19 14.02
N TRP A 168 -8.41 8.37 15.06
CA TRP A 168 -8.45 7.51 16.23
C TRP A 168 -9.79 7.59 16.97
N GLY A 169 -10.38 8.77 17.02
CA GLY A 169 -11.74 8.96 17.54
C GLY A 169 -12.77 8.14 16.76
N VAL A 170 -12.72 8.18 15.44
CA VAL A 170 -13.60 7.42 14.54
C VAL A 170 -13.44 5.91 14.74
N ILE A 171 -12.20 5.42 14.89
CA ILE A 171 -11.91 4.01 15.18
C ILE A 171 -12.56 3.58 16.49
N LEU A 172 -12.37 4.35 17.56
CA LEU A 172 -12.92 4.04 18.87
C LEU A 172 -14.46 4.05 18.86
N ASP A 173 -15.08 4.98 18.14
CA ASP A 173 -16.53 5.04 17.98
C ASP A 173 -17.06 3.84 17.18
N THR A 174 -16.37 3.44 16.13
CA THR A 174 -16.68 2.22 15.36
C THR A 174 -16.60 0.98 16.25
N LEU A 175 -15.55 0.82 17.03
CA LEU A 175 -15.39 -0.31 17.96
C LEU A 175 -16.48 -0.29 19.06
N ARG A 176 -16.78 0.87 19.62
CA ARG A 176 -17.83 1.01 20.65
C ARG A 176 -19.19 0.59 20.12
N ARG A 177 -19.54 1.04 18.93
CA ARG A 177 -20.80 0.68 18.25
C ARG A 177 -20.84 -0.82 17.97
N THR A 178 -19.82 -1.38 17.33
CA THR A 178 -19.82 -2.77 16.86
C THR A 178 -19.75 -3.78 18.00
N ILE A 179 -19.07 -3.47 19.11
CA ILE A 179 -19.04 -4.28 20.33
C ILE A 179 -20.44 -4.29 20.99
N ALA A 180 -21.13 -3.15 21.01
CA ALA A 180 -22.48 -3.08 21.56
C ALA A 180 -23.51 -3.84 20.71
N GLU A 181 -23.38 -3.80 19.37
CA GLU A 181 -24.25 -4.51 18.43
C GLU A 181 -24.08 -6.03 18.48
N LYS A 182 -22.85 -6.52 18.59
CA LYS A 182 -22.52 -7.95 18.61
C LYS A 182 -21.36 -8.25 19.57
N PRO A 183 -21.65 -8.36 20.88
CA PRO A 183 -20.63 -8.70 21.87
C PRO A 183 -19.96 -10.06 21.59
N GLY A 184 -18.63 -10.12 21.74
CA GLY A 184 -17.83 -11.32 21.47
C GLY A 184 -17.35 -11.48 20.04
N ARG A 185 -17.88 -10.71 19.10
CA ARG A 185 -17.55 -10.80 17.66
C ARG A 185 -16.05 -10.64 17.39
N TRP A 186 -15.44 -9.63 17.97
CA TRP A 186 -14.03 -9.33 17.70
C TRP A 186 -13.10 -10.39 18.26
N THR A 187 -13.42 -10.91 19.44
CA THR A 187 -12.70 -12.02 20.07
C THR A 187 -12.81 -13.30 19.22
N GLU A 188 -14.01 -13.61 18.72
CA GLU A 188 -14.24 -14.75 17.83
C GLU A 188 -13.50 -14.57 16.49
N THR A 189 -13.54 -13.37 15.90
CA THR A 189 -12.84 -13.06 14.65
C THR A 189 -11.33 -13.23 14.83
N ALA A 190 -10.74 -12.63 15.87
CA ALA A 190 -9.30 -12.75 16.12
C ALA A 190 -8.87 -14.21 16.34
N ALA A 191 -9.68 -15.03 17.02
CA ALA A 191 -9.41 -16.44 17.24
C ALA A 191 -9.54 -17.29 15.97
N GLY A 192 -10.34 -16.85 14.99
CA GLY A 192 -10.57 -17.54 13.72
C GLY A 192 -9.49 -17.29 12.66
N ILE A 193 -8.69 -16.22 12.79
CA ILE A 193 -7.69 -15.85 11.81
C ILE A 193 -6.47 -16.78 11.90
N LYS A 194 -6.11 -17.39 10.78
CA LYS A 194 -4.94 -18.26 10.61
C LYS A 194 -3.67 -17.46 10.31
N GLY A 195 -3.80 -16.27 9.74
CA GLY A 195 -2.66 -15.41 9.46
C GLY A 195 -3.02 -14.17 8.66
N VAL A 196 -2.06 -13.25 8.61
CA VAL A 196 -2.10 -12.01 7.83
C VAL A 196 -0.89 -11.93 6.90
N THR A 197 -1.10 -11.38 5.70
CA THR A 197 -0.01 -10.97 4.81
C THR A 197 -0.03 -9.45 4.69
N GLU A 198 1.12 -8.80 4.87
CA GLU A 198 1.24 -7.34 4.91
C GLU A 198 2.07 -6.82 3.74
N GLU A 199 1.50 -5.85 3.02
CA GLU A 199 2.06 -5.29 1.78
C GLU A 199 3.12 -4.22 2.02
N THR A 200 2.98 -3.38 3.06
CA THR A 200 3.74 -2.14 3.14
C THR A 200 4.61 -2.02 4.40
N THR A 201 5.71 -1.27 4.30
CA THR A 201 6.66 -1.02 5.38
C THR A 201 6.00 -0.56 6.68
N THR A 202 5.01 0.32 6.59
CA THR A 202 4.33 0.87 7.78
C THR A 202 3.52 -0.19 8.52
N GLY A 203 2.77 -1.03 7.79
CA GLY A 203 2.03 -2.15 8.38
C GLY A 203 2.97 -3.20 8.97
N VAL A 204 4.07 -3.50 8.29
CA VAL A 204 5.13 -4.40 8.79
C VAL A 204 5.72 -3.89 10.11
N HIS A 205 5.98 -2.58 10.22
CA HIS A 205 6.44 -1.99 11.49
C HIS A 205 5.43 -2.22 12.62
N ARG A 206 4.15 -1.98 12.37
CA ARG A 206 3.07 -2.27 13.34
C ARG A 206 3.05 -3.74 13.76
N LEU A 207 3.21 -4.68 12.82
CA LEU A 207 3.26 -6.12 13.12
C LEU A 207 4.44 -6.47 14.03
N TYR A 208 5.63 -5.94 13.77
CA TYR A 208 6.79 -6.15 14.64
C TYR A 208 6.61 -5.56 16.04
N GLU A 209 6.00 -4.36 16.14
CA GLU A 209 5.70 -3.78 17.46
C GLU A 209 4.65 -4.61 18.23
N MET A 210 3.60 -5.10 17.54
CA MET A 210 2.61 -5.99 18.16
C MET A 210 3.23 -7.33 18.59
N ALA A 211 4.12 -7.91 17.78
CA ALA A 211 4.83 -9.14 18.14
C ALA A 211 5.74 -8.94 19.35
N LYS A 212 6.49 -7.83 19.40
CA LYS A 212 7.34 -7.46 20.53
C LYS A 212 6.55 -7.19 21.81
N ALA A 213 5.38 -6.57 21.70
CA ALA A 213 4.47 -6.32 22.81
C ALA A 213 3.69 -7.57 23.25
N GLY A 214 3.75 -8.67 22.49
CA GLY A 214 2.96 -9.89 22.76
C GLY A 214 1.46 -9.73 22.49
N THR A 215 1.06 -8.76 21.70
CA THR A 215 -0.34 -8.48 21.34
C THR A 215 -0.75 -9.01 19.95
N LEU A 216 0.21 -9.47 19.15
CA LEU A 216 -0.08 -10.16 17.89
C LEU A 216 -0.71 -11.52 18.21
N ALA A 217 -1.91 -11.80 17.65
CA ALA A 217 -2.69 -12.99 17.98
C ALA A 217 -2.55 -14.14 16.97
N PHE A 218 -1.94 -13.90 15.82
CA PHE A 218 -1.80 -14.86 14.72
C PHE A 218 -0.49 -14.61 13.96
N PRO A 219 0.02 -15.58 13.17
CA PRO A 219 1.22 -15.39 12.38
C PRO A 219 1.02 -14.36 11.26
N ALA A 220 2.11 -13.70 10.89
CA ALA A 220 2.14 -12.71 9.82
C ALA A 220 3.26 -13.01 8.82
N ILE A 221 3.01 -12.88 7.52
CA ILE A 221 4.05 -12.80 6.51
C ILE A 221 4.22 -11.34 6.06
N ASN A 222 5.41 -10.83 6.29
CA ASN A 222 5.89 -9.56 5.78
C ASN A 222 6.24 -9.71 4.30
N VAL A 223 5.28 -9.40 3.43
CA VAL A 223 5.47 -9.44 1.97
C VAL A 223 6.35 -8.28 1.51
N ASN A 224 6.28 -7.14 2.20
CA ASN A 224 7.09 -5.97 1.84
C ASN A 224 8.59 -6.28 1.73
N ASP A 225 9.12 -7.14 2.61
CA ASP A 225 10.56 -7.44 2.66
C ASP A 225 10.97 -8.63 1.79
N SER A 226 10.05 -9.25 1.05
CA SER A 226 10.42 -10.07 -0.11
C SER A 226 11.20 -9.19 -1.09
N VAL A 227 12.34 -9.68 -1.60
CA VAL A 227 13.21 -8.84 -2.46
C VAL A 227 12.52 -8.47 -3.75
N THR A 228 11.72 -9.40 -4.31
CA THR A 228 10.90 -9.15 -5.51
C THR A 228 9.73 -8.20 -5.26
N LYS A 229 9.46 -7.81 -4.00
CA LYS A 229 8.54 -6.72 -3.65
C LYS A 229 9.30 -5.43 -3.36
N SER A 230 10.12 -5.38 -2.32
CA SER A 230 10.76 -4.14 -1.84
C SER A 230 11.69 -3.49 -2.87
N LYS A 231 12.44 -4.28 -3.64
CA LYS A 231 13.38 -3.76 -4.64
C LYS A 231 12.73 -3.49 -6.00
N PHE A 232 11.47 -3.84 -6.17
CA PHE A 232 10.68 -3.62 -7.40
C PHE A 232 9.55 -2.63 -7.17
N ASP A 233 8.58 -2.95 -6.35
CA ASP A 233 7.43 -2.09 -6.02
C ASP A 233 7.88 -0.76 -5.42
N ASN A 234 8.56 -0.80 -4.27
CA ASN A 234 8.94 0.41 -3.56
C ASN A 234 9.88 1.30 -4.38
N LYS A 235 10.74 0.71 -5.22
CA LYS A 235 11.69 1.45 -6.05
C LYS A 235 11.13 1.81 -7.42
N TYR A 236 10.81 0.81 -8.24
CA TYR A 236 10.40 1.04 -9.63
C TYR A 236 8.94 1.51 -9.73
N GLY A 237 8.07 1.06 -8.83
CA GLY A 237 6.70 1.55 -8.73
C GLY A 237 6.66 3.04 -8.41
N CYS A 238 7.38 3.49 -7.39
CA CYS A 238 7.48 4.91 -7.04
C CYS A 238 8.21 5.72 -8.12
N ARG A 239 9.23 5.14 -8.77
CA ARG A 239 9.92 5.77 -9.90
C ARG A 239 8.96 6.14 -11.04
N HIS A 240 8.04 5.24 -11.36
CA HIS A 240 7.00 5.50 -12.38
C HIS A 240 5.93 6.46 -11.87
N SER A 241 5.36 6.17 -10.71
CA SER A 241 4.13 6.81 -10.24
C SER A 241 4.32 8.22 -9.68
N VAL A 242 5.52 8.60 -9.19
CA VAL A 242 5.80 9.98 -8.77
C VAL A 242 5.66 10.97 -9.92
N ILE A 243 6.16 10.59 -11.10
CA ILE A 243 6.06 11.43 -12.30
C ILE A 243 4.62 11.48 -12.81
N ASP A 244 3.92 10.34 -12.83
CA ASP A 244 2.51 10.28 -13.24
C ASP A 244 1.65 11.17 -12.33
N GLY A 245 1.83 11.09 -11.01
CA GLY A 245 1.12 11.92 -10.04
C GLY A 245 1.40 13.41 -10.20
N LEU A 246 2.65 13.81 -10.33
CA LEU A 246 3.03 15.22 -10.54
C LEU A 246 2.45 15.78 -11.84
N ASN A 247 2.55 15.04 -12.95
CA ASN A 247 2.05 15.47 -14.23
C ASN A 247 0.53 15.61 -14.26
N ARG A 248 -0.21 14.64 -13.73
CA ARG A 248 -1.69 14.69 -13.66
C ARG A 248 -2.18 15.78 -12.71
N ALA A 249 -1.49 15.98 -11.58
CA ALA A 249 -1.85 16.99 -10.60
C ALA A 249 -1.65 18.41 -11.11
N THR A 250 -0.50 18.69 -11.72
CA THR A 250 -0.04 20.07 -11.90
C THR A 250 0.28 20.44 -13.36
N ASP A 251 0.60 19.46 -14.20
CA ASP A 251 1.06 19.67 -15.59
C ASP A 251 2.26 20.64 -15.70
N VAL A 252 3.08 20.73 -14.66
CA VAL A 252 4.26 21.60 -14.65
C VAL A 252 5.46 20.92 -15.31
N LEU A 253 6.31 21.69 -15.98
CA LEU A 253 7.59 21.19 -16.46
C LEU A 253 8.51 20.89 -15.27
N ILE A 254 8.86 19.62 -15.07
CA ILE A 254 9.76 19.17 -14.00
C ILE A 254 11.22 19.55 -14.31
N GLY A 255 11.61 19.50 -15.58
CA GLY A 255 12.96 19.84 -16.03
C GLY A 255 13.40 21.24 -15.61
N GLY A 256 14.63 21.35 -15.07
CA GLY A 256 15.21 22.59 -14.58
C GLY A 256 14.78 23.02 -13.16
N LYS A 257 13.71 22.44 -12.61
CA LYS A 257 13.28 22.72 -11.22
C LYS A 257 14.22 22.09 -10.20
N VAL A 258 14.24 22.68 -9.00
CA VAL A 258 14.87 22.07 -7.84
C VAL A 258 13.84 21.19 -7.15
N ALA A 259 14.13 19.90 -7.04
CA ALA A 259 13.28 18.92 -6.39
C ALA A 259 13.99 18.35 -5.16
N VAL A 260 13.33 18.40 -4.00
CA VAL A 260 13.81 17.81 -2.75
C VAL A 260 13.08 16.50 -2.51
N VAL A 261 13.83 15.42 -2.35
CA VAL A 261 13.32 14.11 -1.93
C VAL A 261 13.75 13.88 -0.48
N CYS A 262 12.78 13.81 0.42
CA CYS A 262 13.03 13.55 1.83
C CYS A 262 13.04 12.04 2.07
N GLY A 263 14.24 11.47 2.31
CA GLY A 263 14.48 10.05 2.45
C GLY A 263 15.15 9.43 1.22
N TYR A 264 16.05 8.45 1.44
CA TYR A 264 16.75 7.72 0.37
C TYR A 264 16.74 6.18 0.61
N GLY A 265 15.65 5.68 1.17
CA GLY A 265 15.29 4.27 1.14
C GLY A 265 14.87 3.83 -0.27
N ASP A 266 14.26 2.67 -0.43
CA ASP A 266 13.86 2.17 -1.76
C ASP A 266 12.91 3.13 -2.49
N VAL A 267 11.94 3.70 -1.77
CA VAL A 267 11.00 4.71 -2.30
C VAL A 267 11.74 5.97 -2.74
N GLY A 268 12.58 6.52 -1.86
CA GLY A 268 13.34 7.75 -2.14
C GLY A 268 14.30 7.59 -3.32
N LYS A 269 14.97 6.44 -3.44
CA LYS A 269 15.83 6.10 -4.59
C LYS A 269 15.05 6.13 -5.90
N GLY A 270 13.86 5.52 -5.92
CA GLY A 270 12.99 5.54 -7.09
C GLY A 270 12.55 6.96 -7.47
N CYS A 271 12.08 7.74 -6.51
CA CYS A 271 11.63 9.12 -6.73
C CYS A 271 12.77 10.05 -7.21
N ALA A 272 13.93 9.99 -6.55
CA ALA A 272 15.08 10.80 -6.91
C ALA A 272 15.57 10.50 -8.34
N ASP A 273 15.63 9.23 -8.71
CA ASP A 273 16.03 8.77 -10.04
C ASP A 273 15.05 9.24 -11.13
N ALA A 274 13.74 9.14 -10.85
CA ALA A 274 12.69 9.58 -11.76
C ALA A 274 12.73 11.09 -12.01
N LEU A 275 12.83 11.88 -10.96
CA LEU A 275 12.89 13.35 -11.04
C LEU A 275 14.15 13.81 -11.78
N ARG A 276 15.32 13.19 -11.50
CA ARG A 276 16.55 13.42 -12.25
C ARG A 276 16.39 13.05 -13.73
N GLY A 277 15.73 11.91 -14.00
CA GLY A 277 15.41 11.47 -15.37
C GLY A 277 14.54 12.45 -16.16
N GLN A 278 13.72 13.25 -15.48
CA GLN A 278 12.95 14.34 -16.06
C GLN A 278 13.72 15.66 -16.16
N GLY A 279 14.99 15.68 -15.76
CA GLY A 279 15.85 16.87 -15.82
C GLY A 279 15.73 17.80 -14.63
N ALA A 280 15.16 17.37 -13.50
CA ALA A 280 15.20 18.13 -12.26
C ALA A 280 16.61 18.15 -11.64
N ARG A 281 16.90 19.21 -10.90
CA ARG A 281 18.05 19.30 -10.01
C ARG A 281 17.63 18.73 -8.66
N VAL A 282 17.97 17.46 -8.44
CA VAL A 282 17.49 16.70 -7.27
C VAL A 282 18.43 16.87 -6.09
N ILE A 283 17.85 17.16 -4.93
CA ILE A 283 18.49 17.23 -3.61
C ILE A 283 17.82 16.20 -2.72
N VAL A 284 18.61 15.50 -1.93
CA VAL A 284 18.14 14.46 -0.99
C VAL A 284 18.37 14.92 0.44
N THR A 285 17.40 14.69 1.31
CA THR A 285 17.60 14.76 2.76
C THR A 285 17.53 13.37 3.37
N GLU A 286 18.40 13.03 4.32
CA GLU A 286 18.47 11.68 4.86
C GLU A 286 19.07 11.68 6.28
N ILE A 287 18.56 10.79 7.13
CA ILE A 287 19.07 10.58 8.51
C ILE A 287 20.02 9.40 8.62
N ASP A 288 19.84 8.38 7.77
CA ASP A 288 20.71 7.19 7.75
C ASP A 288 22.01 7.50 7.00
N PRO A 289 23.17 7.42 7.69
CA PRO A 289 24.45 7.76 7.07
C PRO A 289 24.82 6.84 5.90
N ILE A 290 24.31 5.58 5.88
CA ILE A 290 24.55 4.66 4.76
C ILE A 290 23.73 5.10 3.54
N CYS A 291 22.46 5.40 3.72
CA CYS A 291 21.61 5.89 2.63
C CYS A 291 22.07 7.25 2.13
N ALA A 292 22.50 8.15 3.02
CA ALA A 292 23.06 9.44 2.66
C ALA A 292 24.36 9.30 1.81
N LEU A 293 25.24 8.36 2.21
CA LEU A 293 26.44 8.06 1.43
C LEU A 293 26.11 7.48 0.06
N GLN A 294 25.11 6.59 -0.04
CA GLN A 294 24.64 6.07 -1.32
C GLN A 294 24.10 7.18 -2.22
N ALA A 295 23.28 8.09 -1.68
CA ALA A 295 22.75 9.23 -2.44
C ALA A 295 23.87 10.12 -2.99
N ALA A 296 24.90 10.38 -2.19
CA ALA A 296 26.06 11.16 -2.62
C ALA A 296 26.87 10.43 -3.72
N MET A 297 27.05 9.10 -3.61
CA MET A 297 27.72 8.29 -4.64
C MET A 297 26.90 8.22 -5.93
N ASP A 298 25.56 8.25 -5.84
CA ASP A 298 24.66 8.31 -7.00
C ASP A 298 24.63 9.71 -7.65
N GLY A 299 25.38 10.67 -7.09
CA GLY A 299 25.58 12.02 -7.65
C GLY A 299 24.53 13.03 -7.22
N PHE A 300 23.76 12.78 -6.17
CA PHE A 300 22.84 13.75 -5.60
C PHE A 300 23.53 14.65 -4.57
N GLN A 301 23.09 15.89 -4.49
CA GLN A 301 23.40 16.75 -3.34
C GLN A 301 22.62 16.19 -2.13
N VAL A 302 23.31 16.03 -1.00
CA VAL A 302 22.69 15.62 0.27
C VAL A 302 22.89 16.72 1.29
N THR A 303 21.79 17.22 1.86
CA THR A 303 21.82 18.30 2.88
C THR A 303 20.56 18.24 3.74
N THR A 304 20.34 19.22 4.61
CA THR A 304 19.13 19.32 5.43
C THR A 304 17.99 20.03 4.69
N LEU A 305 16.75 19.82 5.12
CA LEU A 305 15.59 20.50 4.54
C LEU A 305 15.69 22.03 4.79
N GLU A 306 16.18 22.43 5.94
CA GLU A 306 16.37 23.82 6.36
C GLU A 306 17.27 24.62 5.41
N ASP A 307 18.27 23.95 4.78
CA ASP A 307 19.20 24.59 3.84
C ASP A 307 18.60 24.85 2.47
N VAL A 308 17.46 24.22 2.13
CA VAL A 308 16.93 24.20 0.76
C VAL A 308 15.45 24.55 0.66
N VAL A 309 14.76 24.71 1.77
CA VAL A 309 13.31 24.92 1.81
C VAL A 309 12.86 26.17 1.04
N ASP A 310 13.68 27.22 1.01
CA ASP A 310 13.42 28.51 0.36
C ASP A 310 13.82 28.55 -1.13
N ILE A 311 14.54 27.54 -1.62
CA ILE A 311 15.02 27.49 -3.02
C ILE A 311 14.35 26.38 -3.86
N ALA A 312 13.73 25.40 -3.24
CA ALA A 312 13.14 24.26 -3.94
C ALA A 312 11.74 24.57 -4.52
N ASP A 313 11.44 23.91 -5.61
CA ASP A 313 10.16 24.03 -6.34
C ASP A 313 9.21 22.85 -6.08
N ILE A 314 9.78 21.66 -5.82
CA ILE A 314 9.04 20.40 -5.62
C ILE A 314 9.60 19.71 -4.39
N PHE A 315 8.71 19.27 -3.51
CA PHE A 315 9.03 18.48 -2.32
C PHE A 315 8.28 17.16 -2.36
N VAL A 316 9.00 16.05 -2.14
CA VAL A 316 8.43 14.69 -2.08
C VAL A 316 8.92 14.00 -0.82
N THR A 317 8.02 13.72 0.13
CA THR A 317 8.34 12.92 1.31
C THR A 317 8.22 11.43 1.05
N THR A 318 9.16 10.63 1.59
CA THR A 318 9.31 9.20 1.29
C THR A 318 9.82 8.40 2.50
N THR A 319 9.66 8.95 3.72
CA THR A 319 10.34 8.44 4.91
C THR A 319 9.53 7.44 5.73
N GLY A 320 8.20 7.46 5.61
CA GLY A 320 7.30 6.72 6.49
C GLY A 320 7.33 7.19 7.95
N ASN A 321 7.85 8.41 8.21
CA ASN A 321 8.02 8.99 9.53
C ASN A 321 6.98 10.09 9.77
N PHE A 322 7.20 10.97 10.72
CA PHE A 322 6.26 11.97 11.20
C PHE A 322 6.84 13.39 11.10
N ASN A 323 6.01 14.37 10.67
CA ASN A 323 6.36 15.80 10.60
C ASN A 323 7.70 16.09 9.90
N ILE A 324 7.95 15.46 8.77
CA ILE A 324 9.14 15.74 7.95
C ILE A 324 9.07 17.13 7.36
N ILE A 325 7.90 17.52 6.84
CA ILE A 325 7.63 18.90 6.40
C ILE A 325 6.63 19.50 7.37
N THR A 326 7.10 20.45 8.19
CA THR A 326 6.31 21.15 9.19
C THR A 326 5.60 22.38 8.60
N ALA A 327 4.63 22.93 9.33
CA ALA A 327 3.98 24.20 8.98
C ALA A 327 4.99 25.36 8.83
N ASP A 328 6.05 25.38 9.65
CA ASP A 328 7.14 26.36 9.53
C ASP A 328 7.89 26.22 8.21
N HIS A 329 8.26 24.98 7.83
CA HIS A 329 8.88 24.73 6.52
C HIS A 329 7.98 25.23 5.37
N MET A 330 6.69 24.89 5.40
CA MET A 330 5.73 25.29 4.36
C MET A 330 5.57 26.82 4.26
N SER A 331 5.65 27.54 5.38
CA SER A 331 5.58 29.01 5.40
C SER A 331 6.79 29.70 4.75
N ARG A 332 7.92 28.99 4.63
CA ARG A 332 9.19 29.50 4.06
C ARG A 332 9.40 29.08 2.61
N MET A 333 8.56 28.21 2.08
CA MET A 333 8.67 27.71 0.70
C MET A 333 8.44 28.81 -0.33
N LYS A 334 8.97 28.62 -1.52
CA LYS A 334 8.72 29.51 -2.66
C LYS A 334 7.22 29.58 -2.99
N HIS A 335 6.81 30.69 -3.55
CA HIS A 335 5.49 30.83 -4.15
C HIS A 335 5.25 29.74 -5.20
N GLN A 336 4.11 29.04 -5.10
CA GLN A 336 3.71 27.90 -5.94
C GLN A 336 4.64 26.67 -5.83
N ALA A 337 5.38 26.50 -4.73
CA ALA A 337 6.07 25.27 -4.46
C ALA A 337 5.06 24.12 -4.33
N ILE A 338 5.42 22.96 -4.86
CA ILE A 338 4.60 21.75 -4.84
C ILE A 338 5.04 20.86 -3.68
N VAL A 339 4.12 20.55 -2.78
CA VAL A 339 4.35 19.69 -1.61
C VAL A 339 3.57 18.41 -1.78
N SER A 340 4.25 17.29 -1.73
CA SER A 340 3.66 15.97 -1.96
C SER A 340 4.27 14.89 -1.07
N ASN A 341 3.51 13.84 -0.84
CA ASN A 341 3.92 12.65 -0.11
C ASN A 341 3.71 11.41 -0.95
N ILE A 342 4.62 10.46 -0.87
CA ILE A 342 4.51 9.14 -1.47
C ILE A 342 4.70 8.02 -0.43
N GLY A 343 4.88 8.39 0.85
CA GLY A 343 4.79 7.48 1.99
C GLY A 343 3.35 7.06 2.26
N HIS A 344 3.17 5.95 2.94
CA HIS A 344 1.85 5.31 3.10
C HIS A 344 0.82 6.19 3.82
N PHE A 345 1.20 6.85 4.92
CA PHE A 345 0.31 7.72 5.70
C PHE A 345 0.53 9.22 5.43
N ASP A 346 -0.43 10.03 5.86
CA ASP A 346 -0.46 11.48 5.66
C ASP A 346 0.29 12.29 6.72
N ASN A 347 0.93 11.63 7.68
CA ASN A 347 1.59 12.27 8.81
C ASN A 347 3.02 12.80 8.54
N GLU A 348 3.56 12.58 7.35
CA GLU A 348 4.86 13.15 6.97
C GLU A 348 4.80 14.66 6.73
N ILE A 349 3.63 15.19 6.35
CA ILE A 349 3.37 16.61 6.13
C ILE A 349 2.42 17.12 7.20
N ASP A 350 2.80 18.15 7.93
CA ASP A 350 2.00 18.75 9.03
C ASP A 350 0.80 19.56 8.49
N MET A 351 -0.20 18.84 7.98
CA MET A 351 -1.42 19.47 7.46
C MET A 351 -2.23 20.14 8.56
N ALA A 352 -2.23 19.57 9.76
CA ALA A 352 -2.94 20.14 10.92
C ALA A 352 -2.31 21.44 11.37
N GLY A 353 -0.98 21.54 11.40
CA GLY A 353 -0.26 22.77 11.68
C GLY A 353 -0.47 23.83 10.61
N LEU A 354 -0.44 23.44 9.33
CA LEU A 354 -0.72 24.33 8.20
C LEU A 354 -2.12 24.94 8.32
N ALA A 355 -3.14 24.17 8.60
CA ALA A 355 -4.52 24.62 8.75
C ALA A 355 -4.74 25.58 9.93
N LYS A 356 -3.87 25.54 10.95
CA LYS A 356 -3.93 26.42 12.13
C LYS A 356 -3.27 27.78 11.92
N ILE A 357 -2.58 28.00 10.80
CA ILE A 357 -1.95 29.30 10.51
C ILE A 357 -3.05 30.36 10.36
N SER A 358 -2.96 31.41 11.16
CA SER A 358 -3.96 32.47 11.14
C SER A 358 -4.03 33.18 9.79
N GLY A 359 -5.21 33.19 9.18
CA GLY A 359 -5.47 33.87 7.90
C GLY A 359 -5.03 33.06 6.67
N ILE A 360 -4.69 31.79 6.83
CA ILE A 360 -4.43 30.90 5.69
C ILE A 360 -5.73 30.55 4.97
N GLU A 361 -5.70 30.43 3.66
CA GLU A 361 -6.83 30.06 2.83
C GLU A 361 -6.54 28.76 2.08
N LYS A 362 -7.42 27.76 2.18
CA LYS A 362 -7.39 26.52 1.39
C LYS A 362 -8.30 26.68 0.17
N ILE A 363 -7.77 26.57 -1.03
CA ILE A 363 -8.49 26.73 -2.29
C ILE A 363 -8.34 25.45 -3.10
N GLU A 364 -9.44 24.76 -3.38
CA GLU A 364 -9.42 23.62 -4.28
C GLU A 364 -9.26 24.09 -5.74
N ILE A 365 -8.19 23.66 -6.38
CA ILE A 365 -7.96 23.93 -7.82
C ILE A 365 -8.69 22.88 -8.65
N LYS A 366 -8.56 21.62 -8.27
CA LYS A 366 -9.24 20.43 -8.80
C LYS A 366 -9.15 19.32 -7.75
N PRO A 367 -9.90 18.23 -7.88
CA PRO A 367 -9.85 17.14 -6.92
C PRO A 367 -8.40 16.73 -6.60
N GLN A 368 -8.07 16.63 -5.31
CA GLN A 368 -6.76 16.26 -4.78
C GLN A 368 -5.63 17.28 -5.02
N VAL A 369 -5.91 18.48 -5.50
CA VAL A 369 -4.92 19.56 -5.71
C VAL A 369 -5.43 20.83 -5.04
N HIS A 370 -4.79 21.23 -3.95
CA HIS A 370 -5.18 22.38 -3.16
C HIS A 370 -4.08 23.42 -3.13
N GLU A 371 -4.42 24.68 -3.43
CA GLU A 371 -3.60 25.84 -3.14
C GLU A 371 -3.85 26.28 -1.69
N TRP A 372 -2.77 26.45 -0.93
CA TRP A 372 -2.78 27.04 0.40
C TRP A 372 -2.14 28.41 0.33
N ARG A 373 -2.95 29.45 0.48
CA ARG A 373 -2.51 30.85 0.37
C ARG A 373 -2.27 31.44 1.74
N PHE A 374 -1.05 31.90 1.96
CA PHE A 374 -0.62 32.56 3.20
C PHE A 374 -1.06 34.03 3.24
N PRO A 375 -1.14 34.66 4.44
CA PRO A 375 -1.58 36.05 4.59
C PRO A 375 -0.71 37.09 3.88
N ASP A 376 0.54 36.79 3.60
CA ASP A 376 1.46 37.65 2.84
C ASP A 376 1.27 37.57 1.32
N GLY A 377 0.38 36.69 0.85
CA GLY A 377 0.01 36.51 -0.54
C GLY A 377 0.82 35.48 -1.29
N HIS A 378 1.87 34.85 -0.69
CA HIS A 378 2.49 33.68 -1.29
C HIS A 378 1.58 32.44 -1.07
N SER A 379 1.78 31.41 -1.87
CA SER A 379 1.00 30.17 -1.75
C SER A 379 1.84 28.95 -2.11
N ILE A 380 1.41 27.80 -1.64
CA ILE A 380 1.96 26.49 -2.01
C ILE A 380 0.86 25.58 -2.54
N LEU A 381 1.22 24.56 -3.31
CA LEU A 381 0.31 23.52 -3.79
C LEU A 381 0.54 22.25 -2.97
N VAL A 382 -0.47 21.78 -2.26
CA VAL A 382 -0.42 20.50 -1.55
C VAL A 382 -1.23 19.47 -2.32
N LEU A 383 -0.59 18.34 -2.63
CA LEU A 383 -1.19 17.24 -3.38
C LEU A 383 -1.79 16.19 -2.45
N ALA A 384 -2.96 15.67 -2.82
CA ALA A 384 -3.70 14.62 -2.11
C ALA A 384 -3.84 14.86 -0.59
N GLU A 385 -3.91 16.14 -0.18
CA GLU A 385 -4.00 16.54 1.24
C GLU A 385 -2.90 15.94 2.12
N GLY A 386 -1.68 15.77 1.58
CA GLY A 386 -0.55 15.15 2.27
C GLY A 386 -0.55 13.61 2.25
N ARG A 387 -1.57 12.97 1.68
CA ARG A 387 -1.64 11.52 1.50
C ARG A 387 -0.84 11.09 0.26
N LEU A 388 -0.90 9.80 -0.09
CA LEU A 388 -0.25 9.22 -1.27
C LEU A 388 -0.65 9.94 -2.56
N MET A 389 0.21 10.82 -3.08
CA MET A 389 -0.08 11.63 -4.27
C MET A 389 -0.16 10.81 -5.55
N ASN A 390 0.58 9.71 -5.64
CA ASN A 390 0.60 8.81 -6.79
C ASN A 390 -0.71 8.03 -6.97
N LEU A 391 -1.47 7.81 -5.91
CA LEU A 391 -2.81 7.21 -5.91
C LEU A 391 -3.91 8.26 -5.86
N GLY A 392 -3.75 9.30 -5.04
CA GLY A 392 -4.73 10.38 -4.94
C GLY A 392 -4.87 11.19 -6.23
N CYS A 393 -3.76 11.58 -6.84
CA CYS A 393 -3.72 12.39 -8.07
C CYS A 393 -3.61 11.55 -9.36
N ALA A 394 -3.23 10.26 -9.26
CA ALA A 394 -3.03 9.38 -10.40
C ALA A 394 -3.63 7.99 -10.15
N THR A 395 -3.01 6.94 -10.67
CA THR A 395 -3.54 5.56 -10.63
C THR A 395 -2.62 4.58 -9.90
N GLY A 396 -1.56 5.08 -9.25
CA GLY A 396 -0.62 4.27 -8.48
C GLY A 396 0.45 3.58 -9.34
N HIS A 397 0.93 2.45 -8.86
CA HIS A 397 2.00 1.71 -9.51
C HIS A 397 1.54 0.98 -10.77
N PRO A 398 2.41 0.81 -11.79
CA PRO A 398 2.06 0.15 -13.04
C PRO A 398 1.87 -1.37 -12.84
N SER A 399 1.08 -1.97 -13.73
CA SER A 399 0.64 -3.36 -13.61
C SER A 399 1.77 -4.37 -13.49
N PHE A 400 2.85 -4.21 -14.28
CA PHE A 400 3.99 -5.14 -14.23
C PHE A 400 4.68 -5.15 -12.85
N VAL A 401 4.82 -3.98 -12.23
CA VAL A 401 5.38 -3.87 -10.87
C VAL A 401 4.46 -4.52 -9.85
N MET A 402 3.15 -4.26 -9.92
CA MET A 402 2.18 -4.86 -9.02
C MET A 402 2.03 -6.37 -9.23
N SER A 403 2.37 -6.88 -10.43
CA SER A 403 2.46 -8.33 -10.63
C SER A 403 3.49 -8.98 -9.69
N ASN A 404 4.65 -8.34 -9.47
CA ASN A 404 5.63 -8.84 -8.51
C ASN A 404 5.07 -8.89 -7.08
N SER A 405 4.49 -7.78 -6.61
CA SER A 405 3.91 -7.67 -5.26
C SER A 405 2.77 -8.68 -5.06
N PHE A 406 1.85 -8.72 -6.00
CA PHE A 406 0.65 -9.56 -5.87
C PHE A 406 0.91 -11.04 -6.08
N THR A 407 1.93 -11.41 -6.85
CA THR A 407 2.42 -12.80 -6.90
C THR A 407 2.97 -13.22 -5.53
N ASN A 408 3.74 -12.34 -4.85
CA ASN A 408 4.18 -12.56 -3.47
C ASN A 408 2.98 -12.72 -2.52
N GLN A 409 1.96 -11.85 -2.63
CA GLN A 409 0.76 -11.92 -1.78
C GLN A 409 0.02 -13.26 -1.94
N VAL A 410 -0.22 -13.68 -3.18
CA VAL A 410 -0.90 -14.96 -3.44
C VAL A 410 -0.11 -16.13 -2.87
N ILE A 411 1.20 -16.18 -3.10
CA ILE A 411 2.08 -17.23 -2.56
C ILE A 411 2.07 -17.20 -1.03
N ALA A 412 2.13 -16.02 -0.42
CA ALA A 412 2.09 -15.87 1.04
C ALA A 412 0.75 -16.31 1.64
N GLN A 413 -0.37 -15.98 1.00
CA GLN A 413 -1.71 -16.45 1.42
C GLN A 413 -1.80 -18.00 1.35
N ILE A 414 -1.30 -18.60 0.27
CA ILE A 414 -1.27 -20.07 0.13
C ILE A 414 -0.39 -20.67 1.23
N GLU A 415 0.80 -20.13 1.46
CA GLU A 415 1.76 -20.63 2.44
C GLU A 415 1.16 -20.61 3.86
N LEU A 416 0.61 -19.47 4.31
CA LEU A 416 -0.01 -19.36 5.63
C LEU A 416 -1.27 -20.22 5.77
N PHE A 417 -2.12 -20.25 4.76
CA PHE A 417 -3.40 -20.98 4.84
C PHE A 417 -3.21 -22.48 4.85
N THR A 418 -2.28 -23.01 4.01
CA THR A 418 -2.07 -24.46 3.86
C THR A 418 -1.09 -25.04 4.87
N LYS A 419 -0.22 -24.20 5.46
CA LYS A 419 0.84 -24.63 6.39
C LYS A 419 0.77 -23.88 7.73
N THR A 420 -0.44 -23.54 8.20
CA THR A 420 -0.67 -22.77 9.42
C THR A 420 0.12 -23.33 10.62
N ASP A 421 0.20 -24.65 10.75
CA ASP A 421 0.88 -25.33 11.86
C ASP A 421 2.42 -25.18 11.82
N GLU A 422 2.99 -24.78 10.68
CA GLU A 422 4.42 -24.52 10.52
C GLU A 422 4.82 -23.08 10.92
N TYR A 423 3.82 -22.20 11.12
CA TYR A 423 4.02 -20.80 11.45
C TYR A 423 3.46 -20.46 12.85
N PRO A 424 4.23 -20.60 13.92
CA PRO A 424 3.86 -20.04 15.24
C PRO A 424 3.59 -18.53 15.15
N ILE A 425 2.93 -17.95 16.18
CA ILE A 425 2.71 -16.50 16.23
C ILE A 425 4.05 -15.77 16.12
N GLY A 426 4.18 -14.92 15.13
CA GLY A 426 5.39 -14.16 14.80
C GLY A 426 5.30 -13.51 13.43
N VAL A 427 6.33 -12.78 13.04
CA VAL A 427 6.44 -12.11 11.74
C VAL A 427 7.53 -12.78 10.91
N TYR A 428 7.19 -13.23 9.72
CA TYR A 428 8.04 -14.00 8.83
C TYR A 428 8.21 -13.29 7.48
N VAL A 429 9.25 -13.63 6.74
CA VAL A 429 9.45 -13.27 5.34
C VAL A 429 9.35 -14.55 4.51
N LEU A 430 8.84 -14.46 3.28
CA LEU A 430 8.79 -15.62 2.40
C LEU A 430 10.19 -16.25 2.21
N PRO A 431 10.29 -17.60 2.22
CA PRO A 431 11.54 -18.31 1.95
C PRO A 431 12.15 -17.87 0.62
N LYS A 432 13.46 -17.81 0.55
CA LYS A 432 14.22 -17.32 -0.62
C LYS A 432 13.84 -18.03 -1.93
N HIS A 433 13.56 -19.33 -1.89
CA HIS A 433 13.17 -20.06 -3.10
C HIS A 433 11.81 -19.60 -3.66
N LEU A 434 10.90 -19.13 -2.82
CA LEU A 434 9.61 -18.58 -3.26
C LEU A 434 9.78 -17.14 -3.80
N ASP A 435 10.65 -16.35 -3.20
CA ASP A 435 11.03 -15.03 -3.70
C ASP A 435 11.68 -15.14 -5.10
N GLU A 436 12.63 -16.08 -5.29
CA GLU A 436 13.21 -16.39 -6.61
C GLU A 436 12.17 -16.92 -7.62
N LYS A 437 11.19 -17.72 -7.17
CA LYS A 437 10.08 -18.17 -8.02
C LYS A 437 9.30 -16.96 -8.58
N VAL A 438 8.98 -15.97 -7.76
CA VAL A 438 8.32 -14.74 -8.22
C VAL A 438 9.13 -14.07 -9.33
N ALA A 439 10.44 -13.90 -9.14
CA ALA A 439 11.29 -13.32 -10.17
C ALA A 439 11.24 -14.12 -11.48
N ARG A 440 11.40 -15.45 -11.41
CA ARG A 440 11.40 -16.33 -12.59
C ARG A 440 10.12 -16.22 -13.41
N LEU A 441 8.95 -16.10 -12.76
CA LEU A 441 7.65 -15.97 -13.42
C LEU A 441 7.50 -14.68 -14.26
N HIS A 442 8.40 -13.71 -14.09
CA HIS A 442 8.38 -12.43 -14.82
C HIS A 442 9.43 -12.35 -15.95
N LEU A 443 10.45 -13.23 -15.95
CA LEU A 443 11.59 -13.10 -16.85
C LEU A 443 11.25 -13.30 -18.33
N ASP A 444 10.40 -14.27 -18.62
CA ASP A 444 10.03 -14.60 -20.02
C ASP A 444 9.31 -13.44 -20.70
N ALA A 445 8.44 -12.74 -19.97
CA ALA A 445 7.74 -11.56 -20.47
C ALA A 445 8.69 -10.41 -20.87
N LEU A 446 9.87 -10.38 -20.26
CA LEU A 446 10.92 -9.40 -20.57
C LEU A 446 11.95 -9.94 -21.58
N GLY A 447 11.78 -11.17 -22.08
CA GLY A 447 12.72 -11.81 -23.00
C GLY A 447 14.07 -12.12 -22.35
N VAL A 448 14.13 -12.23 -21.02
CA VAL A 448 15.36 -12.52 -20.27
C VAL A 448 15.70 -14.00 -20.33
N LYS A 449 16.95 -14.32 -20.66
CA LYS A 449 17.52 -15.66 -20.60
C LYS A 449 18.59 -15.73 -19.52
N LEU A 450 18.37 -16.58 -18.52
CA LEU A 450 19.34 -16.79 -17.45
C LEU A 450 20.52 -17.65 -17.93
N THR A 451 21.70 -17.35 -17.41
CA THR A 451 22.84 -18.25 -17.49
C THR A 451 22.63 -19.43 -16.54
N GLU A 452 22.87 -20.63 -16.99
CA GLU A 452 22.78 -21.86 -16.17
C GLU A 452 24.13 -22.20 -15.55
N LEU A 453 24.14 -22.57 -14.27
CA LEU A 453 25.33 -23.07 -13.60
C LEU A 453 25.65 -24.51 -14.03
N THR A 454 26.93 -24.82 -14.26
CA THR A 454 27.35 -26.21 -14.28
C THR A 454 27.35 -26.77 -12.84
N LYS A 455 27.37 -28.10 -12.71
CA LYS A 455 27.50 -28.76 -11.39
C LYS A 455 28.77 -28.36 -10.65
N GLU A 456 29.87 -28.20 -11.38
CA GLU A 456 31.15 -27.77 -10.83
C GLU A 456 31.10 -26.31 -10.33
N GLN A 457 30.47 -25.42 -11.09
CA GLN A 457 30.27 -24.02 -10.68
C GLN A 457 29.38 -23.93 -9.45
N ALA A 458 28.27 -24.65 -9.43
CA ALA A 458 27.34 -24.68 -8.28
C ALA A 458 28.06 -25.20 -7.01
N ALA A 459 28.82 -26.30 -7.15
CA ALA A 459 29.60 -26.86 -6.05
C ALA A 459 30.68 -25.88 -5.55
N TYR A 460 31.35 -25.15 -6.45
CA TYR A 460 32.38 -24.18 -6.09
C TYR A 460 31.85 -23.03 -5.21
N ILE A 461 30.65 -22.55 -5.49
CA ILE A 461 30.03 -21.46 -4.72
C ILE A 461 29.05 -21.95 -3.63
N GLY A 462 28.89 -23.28 -3.48
CA GLY A 462 28.10 -23.89 -2.42
C GLY A 462 26.58 -23.69 -2.54
N VAL A 463 26.05 -23.66 -3.78
CA VAL A 463 24.60 -23.53 -4.04
C VAL A 463 24.11 -24.72 -4.88
N HIS A 464 22.79 -24.88 -4.98
CA HIS A 464 22.20 -25.80 -5.96
C HIS A 464 22.22 -25.20 -7.37
N VAL A 465 22.28 -26.05 -8.40
CA VAL A 465 22.26 -25.61 -9.81
C VAL A 465 21.06 -24.69 -10.12
N GLU A 466 19.93 -25.00 -9.52
CA GLU A 466 18.66 -24.29 -9.76
C GLU A 466 18.33 -23.23 -8.69
N GLY A 467 19.26 -22.98 -7.76
CA GLY A 467 19.07 -22.03 -6.67
C GLY A 467 18.49 -22.67 -5.38
N PRO A 468 18.14 -21.88 -4.36
CA PRO A 468 18.35 -20.44 -4.32
C PRO A 468 19.84 -20.05 -4.33
N TYR A 469 20.16 -18.95 -5.02
CA TYR A 469 21.55 -18.53 -5.25
C TYR A 469 22.10 -17.65 -4.12
N LYS A 470 21.24 -17.19 -3.23
CA LYS A 470 21.61 -16.38 -2.06
C LYS A 470 20.96 -16.94 -0.80
N PRO A 471 21.59 -16.80 0.38
CA PRO A 471 20.99 -17.20 1.65
C PRO A 471 19.79 -16.31 2.02
N ASP A 472 18.94 -16.80 2.91
CA ASP A 472 17.67 -16.14 3.29
C ASP A 472 17.84 -14.71 3.81
N HIS A 473 18.95 -14.44 4.51
CA HIS A 473 19.25 -13.12 5.07
C HIS A 473 19.76 -12.10 4.05
N TYR A 474 20.10 -12.52 2.83
CA TYR A 474 20.66 -11.61 1.83
C TYR A 474 19.59 -10.68 1.28
N ARG A 475 19.89 -9.37 1.27
CA ARG A 475 19.06 -8.32 0.69
C ARG A 475 19.85 -7.63 -0.42
N TYR A 476 19.32 -7.67 -1.64
CA TYR A 476 19.98 -7.13 -2.87
C TYR A 476 20.18 -5.62 -2.83
#